data_ea16a1ad48dc9db72973e989587bbd8c
#
_entry.id   ea16a1ad48dc9db72973e989587bbd8c
#
_cell.length_a   1.000
_cell.length_b   1.000
_cell.length_c   1.000
_cell.angle_alpha   90.00
_cell.angle_beta   90.00
_cell.angle_gamma   90.00
#
_symmetry.space_group_name_H-M   'P 1'
#
loop_
_entity.id
_entity.type
_entity.pdbx_description
1 polymer ?
#
loop_
_entity_poly.entity_id
_entity_poly.type
_entity_poly.pdbx_seq_one_letter_code
_entity_poly.pdbx_strand_id
1 'polypeptide(L)'
;MNTEYKLSGKSGNIFIVGILLGPILVTLLSIIYAYIDVYNPIVYLTLLVFIGLLFGIIIVQKLVIRLSKCRSKGSSIVYGIVTGLFGVYASWCAFLYVMFRKEDLPVELIDLMLSPSLVFEIAQSLSVDGYYTLFGATVKGGFLWFIWIVEAIGIIGAGALGGLAVMHEEIFCEDCKRWAEDIDFNLRLAIEDKDLAKKTIESDITKLLDFPIYTGTNSEHIKVNLHQCSKCLNTSTIDVDFMSYETNDKGETKEKNEDFSEVYILNLNQIKQFIDKKPTHNSVQAP
;
A
#
# COMPACT_ATOMS: atom_id res chain seq x y z
N MET A 1 -20.34 -25.47 -2.77
CA MET A 1 -19.81 -24.74 -3.93
C MET A 1 -19.33 -23.39 -3.43
N ASN A 2 -18.05 -23.12 -3.53
CA ASN A 2 -17.46 -21.86 -3.06
C ASN A 2 -17.96 -20.69 -3.90
N THR A 3 -18.33 -19.59 -3.26
CA THR A 3 -18.63 -18.34 -3.95
C THR A 3 -17.47 -17.39 -3.73
N GLU A 4 -16.71 -17.10 -4.80
CA GLU A 4 -15.61 -16.17 -4.76
C GLU A 4 -16.13 -14.74 -4.57
N TYR A 5 -15.50 -14.00 -3.68
CA TYR A 5 -15.80 -12.58 -3.49
C TYR A 5 -15.18 -11.73 -4.60
N LYS A 6 -15.98 -10.83 -5.18
CA LYS A 6 -15.49 -9.87 -6.19
C LYS A 6 -15.99 -8.46 -5.87
N LEU A 7 -15.09 -7.51 -5.96
CA LEU A 7 -15.45 -6.10 -5.85
C LEU A 7 -16.42 -5.70 -6.98
N SER A 8 -17.39 -4.85 -6.67
CA SER A 8 -18.46 -4.45 -7.61
C SER A 8 -18.03 -3.61 -8.81
N GLY A 9 -16.78 -3.16 -8.86
CA GLY A 9 -16.26 -2.30 -9.92
C GLY A 9 -16.74 -0.84 -9.90
N LYS A 10 -17.48 -0.41 -8.86
CA LYS A 10 -17.99 0.96 -8.75
C LYS A 10 -16.90 1.93 -8.34
N SER A 11 -16.83 3.09 -8.99
CA SER A 11 -15.81 4.13 -8.71
C SER A 11 -16.04 4.87 -7.39
N GLY A 12 -17.21 4.75 -6.75
CA GLY A 12 -17.55 5.55 -5.57
C GLY A 12 -17.46 7.05 -5.87
N ASN A 13 -17.00 7.82 -4.89
CA ASN A 13 -16.82 9.27 -5.01
C ASN A 13 -15.35 9.67 -5.24
N ILE A 14 -14.53 8.78 -5.87
CA ILE A 14 -13.08 8.97 -5.95
C ILE A 14 -12.68 10.28 -6.64
N PHE A 15 -13.39 10.67 -7.68
CA PHE A 15 -13.07 11.91 -8.41
C PHE A 15 -13.40 13.16 -7.60
N ILE A 16 -14.42 13.15 -6.74
CA ILE A 16 -14.74 14.30 -5.87
C ILE A 16 -13.81 14.33 -4.67
N VAL A 17 -13.75 13.26 -3.89
CA VAL A 17 -12.92 13.16 -2.68
C VAL A 17 -11.44 13.26 -3.06
N GLY A 18 -11.04 12.63 -4.15
CA GLY A 18 -9.67 12.65 -4.63
C GLY A 18 -9.18 14.02 -5.06
N ILE A 19 -9.99 14.76 -5.84
CA ILE A 19 -9.62 16.12 -6.28
C ILE A 19 -9.51 17.08 -5.10
N LEU A 20 -10.30 16.90 -4.04
CA LEU A 20 -10.26 17.76 -2.88
C LEU A 20 -9.11 17.41 -1.92
N LEU A 21 -8.95 16.15 -1.58
CA LEU A 21 -8.00 15.72 -0.54
C LEU A 21 -6.62 15.34 -1.09
N GLY A 22 -6.56 14.69 -2.25
CA GLY A 22 -5.32 14.16 -2.81
C GLY A 22 -4.25 15.24 -3.00
N PRO A 23 -4.53 16.32 -3.75
CA PRO A 23 -3.56 17.39 -3.97
C PRO A 23 -3.08 18.05 -2.67
N ILE A 24 -3.97 18.29 -1.72
CA ILE A 24 -3.62 18.89 -0.42
C ILE A 24 -2.63 17.99 0.33
N LEU A 25 -2.97 16.71 0.48
CA LEU A 25 -2.15 15.77 1.24
C LEU A 25 -0.80 15.51 0.56
N VAL A 26 -0.78 15.39 -0.77
CA VAL A 26 0.47 15.20 -1.52
C VAL A 26 1.34 16.43 -1.46
N THR A 27 0.77 17.64 -1.54
CA THR A 27 1.55 18.89 -1.39
C THR A 27 2.17 18.99 0.01
N LEU A 28 1.42 18.66 1.07
CA LEU A 28 1.97 18.64 2.43
C LEU A 28 3.13 17.65 2.58
N LEU A 29 2.99 16.45 2.03
CA LEU A 29 4.08 15.46 2.00
C LEU A 29 5.28 15.97 1.22
N SER A 30 5.06 16.62 0.07
CA SER A 30 6.11 17.19 -0.77
C SER A 30 6.87 18.31 -0.05
N ILE A 31 6.19 19.15 0.73
CA ILE A 31 6.83 20.19 1.56
C ILE A 31 7.72 19.54 2.62
N ILE A 32 7.21 18.54 3.34
CA ILE A 32 7.99 17.82 4.36
C ILE A 32 9.22 17.19 3.73
N TYR A 33 9.04 16.51 2.59
CA TYR A 33 10.12 15.90 1.83
C TYR A 33 11.18 16.95 1.42
N ALA A 34 10.75 18.07 0.86
CA ALA A 34 11.63 19.14 0.39
C ALA A 34 12.45 19.77 1.54
N TYR A 35 11.83 20.01 2.69
CA TYR A 35 12.56 20.51 3.86
C TYR A 35 13.63 19.53 4.32
N ILE A 36 13.31 18.26 4.41
CA ILE A 36 14.28 17.23 4.81
C ILE A 36 15.41 17.14 3.76
N ASP A 37 15.09 17.15 2.48
CA ASP A 37 16.07 17.02 1.39
C ASP A 37 17.02 18.23 1.31
N VAL A 38 16.49 19.46 1.27
CA VAL A 38 17.28 20.69 1.12
C VAL A 38 18.17 20.97 2.33
N TYR A 39 17.74 20.61 3.54
CA TYR A 39 18.54 20.80 4.76
C TYR A 39 19.36 19.58 5.17
N ASN A 40 19.26 18.48 4.41
CA ASN A 40 20.02 17.26 4.66
C ASN A 40 21.50 17.44 4.27
N PRO A 41 22.46 17.33 5.21
CA PRO A 41 23.88 17.45 4.89
C PRO A 41 24.47 16.19 4.25
N ILE A 42 23.72 15.06 4.25
CA ILE A 42 24.21 13.76 3.81
C ILE A 42 23.44 13.32 2.56
N VAL A 43 24.02 13.52 1.39
CA VAL A 43 23.37 13.21 0.10
C VAL A 43 22.82 11.78 0.03
N TYR A 44 23.52 10.80 0.61
CA TYR A 44 23.04 9.40 0.59
C TYR A 44 21.76 9.17 1.42
N LEU A 45 21.46 10.06 2.38
CA LEU A 45 20.21 9.99 3.14
C LEU A 45 19.00 10.40 2.29
N THR A 46 19.21 11.20 1.25
CA THR A 46 18.15 11.61 0.31
C THR A 46 17.40 10.41 -0.27
N LEU A 47 18.10 9.31 -0.56
CA LEU A 47 17.43 8.09 -1.04
C LEU A 47 16.44 7.52 -0.02
N LEU A 48 16.78 7.50 1.27
CA LEU A 48 15.88 7.04 2.32
C LEU A 48 14.69 7.98 2.49
N VAL A 49 14.92 9.27 2.40
CA VAL A 49 13.88 10.30 2.47
C VAL A 49 12.93 10.17 1.27
N PHE A 50 13.46 9.92 0.07
CA PHE A 50 12.67 9.64 -1.13
C PHE A 50 11.80 8.38 -0.98
N ILE A 51 12.36 7.28 -0.47
CA ILE A 51 11.59 6.06 -0.15
C ILE A 51 10.45 6.39 0.83
N GLY A 52 10.73 7.22 1.85
CA GLY A 52 9.71 7.71 2.78
C GLY A 52 8.57 8.49 2.09
N LEU A 53 8.90 9.33 1.10
CA LEU A 53 7.89 10.01 0.26
C LEU A 53 7.02 9.02 -0.51
N LEU A 54 7.62 7.98 -1.13
CA LEU A 54 6.86 6.96 -1.86
C LEU A 54 5.87 6.23 -0.95
N PHE A 55 6.29 5.82 0.24
CA PHE A 55 5.39 5.22 1.23
C PHE A 55 4.30 6.19 1.67
N GLY A 56 4.62 7.46 1.89
CA GLY A 56 3.63 8.50 2.21
C GLY A 56 2.56 8.63 1.12
N ILE A 57 2.95 8.62 -0.15
CA ILE A 57 2.03 8.66 -1.30
C ILE A 57 1.13 7.43 -1.31
N ILE A 58 1.65 6.23 -1.09
CA ILE A 58 0.86 4.99 -0.99
C ILE A 58 -0.20 5.11 0.12
N ILE A 59 0.18 5.63 1.30
CA ILE A 59 -0.74 5.84 2.43
C ILE A 59 -1.84 6.84 2.07
N VAL A 60 -1.49 7.95 1.42
CA VAL A 60 -2.48 8.94 0.95
C VAL A 60 -3.46 8.31 -0.04
N GLN A 61 -2.97 7.51 -0.98
CA GLN A 61 -3.83 6.81 -1.95
C GLN A 61 -4.78 5.85 -1.25
N LYS A 62 -4.28 5.02 -0.33
CA LYS A 62 -5.11 4.11 0.48
C LYS A 62 -6.21 4.88 1.21
N LEU A 63 -5.86 5.98 1.85
CA LEU A 63 -6.82 6.83 2.58
C LEU A 63 -7.92 7.38 1.66
N VAL A 64 -7.54 7.97 0.53
CA VAL A 64 -8.49 8.56 -0.42
C VAL A 64 -9.44 7.50 -1.00
N ILE A 65 -8.92 6.33 -1.37
CA ILE A 65 -9.71 5.23 -1.91
C ILE A 65 -10.71 4.73 -0.86
N ARG A 66 -10.28 4.56 0.38
CA ARG A 66 -11.18 4.17 1.49
C ARG A 66 -12.28 5.19 1.72
N LEU A 67 -11.95 6.48 1.83
CA LEU A 67 -12.91 7.56 2.05
C LEU A 67 -13.89 7.73 0.88
N SER A 68 -13.40 7.57 -0.34
CA SER A 68 -14.22 7.66 -1.55
C SER A 68 -15.07 6.42 -1.81
N LYS A 69 -14.83 5.33 -1.06
CA LYS A 69 -15.48 4.02 -1.26
C LYS A 69 -15.32 3.53 -2.71
N CYS A 70 -14.16 3.72 -3.29
CA CYS A 70 -13.85 3.24 -4.64
C CYS A 70 -13.62 1.74 -4.62
N ARG A 71 -14.29 1.01 -5.52
CA ARG A 71 -14.22 -0.45 -5.70
C ARG A 71 -13.85 -0.84 -7.14
N SER A 72 -13.38 0.12 -7.92
CA SER A 72 -12.98 -0.06 -9.30
C SER A 72 -11.46 0.00 -9.44
N LYS A 73 -10.83 -1.13 -9.81
CA LYS A 73 -9.38 -1.20 -10.07
C LYS A 73 -8.95 -0.13 -11.08
N GLY A 74 -9.67 0.00 -12.20
CA GLY A 74 -9.37 0.99 -13.25
C GLY A 74 -9.42 2.43 -12.73
N SER A 75 -10.48 2.81 -12.03
CA SER A 75 -10.62 4.17 -11.48
C SER A 75 -9.55 4.48 -10.42
N SER A 76 -9.19 3.49 -9.62
CA SER A 76 -8.16 3.60 -8.60
C SER A 76 -6.78 3.83 -9.20
N ILE A 77 -6.41 3.07 -10.24
CA ILE A 77 -5.15 3.23 -10.97
C ILE A 77 -5.08 4.59 -11.66
N VAL A 78 -6.14 4.96 -12.40
CA VAL A 78 -6.18 6.25 -13.11
C VAL A 78 -6.04 7.41 -12.12
N TYR A 79 -6.78 7.36 -11.03
CA TYR A 79 -6.66 8.37 -9.96
C TYR A 79 -5.25 8.39 -9.37
N GLY A 80 -4.65 7.22 -9.11
CA GLY A 80 -3.29 7.08 -8.59
C GLY A 80 -2.24 7.69 -9.53
N ILE A 81 -2.35 7.46 -10.84
CA ILE A 81 -1.47 8.05 -11.86
C ILE A 81 -1.62 9.57 -11.88
N VAL A 82 -2.86 10.09 -11.91
CA VAL A 82 -3.12 11.53 -11.92
C VAL A 82 -2.55 12.20 -10.66
N THR A 83 -2.76 11.59 -9.49
CA THR A 83 -2.22 12.11 -8.23
C THR A 83 -0.69 12.00 -8.20
N GLY A 84 -0.12 10.95 -8.77
CA GLY A 84 1.33 10.80 -8.91
C GLY A 84 1.95 11.87 -9.81
N LEU A 85 1.34 12.16 -10.97
CA LEU A 85 1.76 13.26 -11.84
C LEU A 85 1.68 14.61 -11.13
N PHE A 86 0.60 14.87 -10.41
CA PHE A 86 0.49 16.04 -9.57
C PHE A 86 1.56 16.06 -8.48
N GLY A 87 1.85 14.90 -7.86
CA GLY A 87 2.90 14.73 -6.85
C GLY A 87 4.29 15.07 -7.36
N VAL A 88 4.63 14.68 -8.59
CA VAL A 88 5.90 15.10 -9.23
C VAL A 88 5.97 16.61 -9.34
N TYR A 89 4.90 17.25 -9.81
CA TYR A 89 4.87 18.70 -9.92
C TYR A 89 4.93 19.40 -8.56
N ALA A 90 4.14 18.94 -7.60
CA ALA A 90 4.12 19.48 -6.24
C ALA A 90 5.47 19.32 -5.52
N SER A 91 6.17 18.19 -5.72
CA SER A 91 7.50 17.99 -5.13
C SER A 91 8.54 18.96 -5.70
N TRP A 92 8.47 19.26 -7.01
CA TRP A 92 9.31 20.27 -7.63
C TRP A 92 9.01 21.68 -7.10
N CYS A 93 7.72 22.07 -7.03
CA CYS A 93 7.34 23.37 -6.46
C CYS A 93 7.79 23.51 -5.00
N ALA A 94 7.61 22.47 -4.20
CA ALA A 94 8.02 22.45 -2.80
C ALA A 94 9.55 22.54 -2.66
N PHE A 95 10.29 21.78 -3.48
CA PHE A 95 11.75 21.82 -3.51
C PHE A 95 12.27 23.22 -3.82
N LEU A 96 11.79 23.85 -4.89
CA LEU A 96 12.19 25.21 -5.27
C LEU A 96 11.79 26.24 -4.21
N TYR A 97 10.59 26.11 -3.65
CA TYR A 97 10.14 26.95 -2.55
C TYR A 97 11.10 26.90 -1.36
N VAL A 98 11.47 25.71 -0.90
CA VAL A 98 12.37 25.54 0.25
C VAL A 98 13.79 26.02 -0.09
N MET A 99 14.26 25.74 -1.31
CA MET A 99 15.56 26.20 -1.79
C MET A 99 15.64 27.73 -1.80
N PHE A 100 14.63 28.40 -2.34
CA PHE A 100 14.60 29.89 -2.37
C PHE A 100 14.48 30.49 -0.97
N ARG A 101 13.70 29.87 -0.09
CA ARG A 101 13.58 30.28 1.32
C ARG A 101 14.92 30.16 2.07
N LYS A 102 15.70 29.13 1.78
CA LYS A 102 17.04 28.95 2.35
C LYS A 102 18.01 30.06 1.95
N GLU A 103 17.84 30.64 0.76
CA GLU A 103 18.63 31.75 0.22
C GLU A 103 17.96 33.12 0.49
N ASP A 104 16.98 33.19 1.41
CA ASP A 104 16.22 34.42 1.77
C ASP A 104 15.52 35.10 0.59
N LEU A 105 15.19 34.35 -0.48
CA LEU A 105 14.46 34.89 -1.62
C LEU A 105 12.94 34.87 -1.35
N PRO A 106 12.23 35.98 -1.63
CA PRO A 106 10.79 36.10 -1.36
C PRO A 106 9.95 35.44 -2.45
N VAL A 107 9.86 34.09 -2.42
CA VAL A 107 9.05 33.33 -3.35
C VAL A 107 7.96 32.62 -2.57
N GLU A 108 6.72 32.68 -3.03
CA GLU A 108 5.61 31.95 -2.43
C GLU A 108 5.35 30.63 -3.15
N LEU A 109 4.99 29.58 -2.41
CA LEU A 109 4.72 28.25 -2.98
C LEU A 109 3.62 28.31 -4.04
N ILE A 110 2.58 29.12 -3.80
CA ILE A 110 1.44 29.24 -4.72
C ILE A 110 1.85 29.84 -6.07
N ASP A 111 2.81 30.76 -6.08
CA ASP A 111 3.29 31.36 -7.32
C ASP A 111 4.03 30.33 -8.19
N LEU A 112 4.81 29.45 -7.58
CA LEU A 112 5.45 28.33 -8.26
C LEU A 112 4.40 27.34 -8.79
N MET A 113 3.39 27.00 -7.97
CA MET A 113 2.33 26.09 -8.38
C MET A 113 1.47 26.63 -9.54
N LEU A 114 1.34 27.94 -9.68
CA LEU A 114 0.62 28.60 -10.78
C LEU A 114 1.48 28.86 -12.02
N SER A 115 2.81 28.63 -11.93
CA SER A 115 3.77 28.97 -13.00
C SER A 115 4.60 27.76 -13.45
N PRO A 116 3.98 26.74 -14.10
CA PRO A 116 4.70 25.52 -14.50
C PRO A 116 5.86 25.78 -15.49
N SER A 117 5.77 26.82 -16.36
CA SER A 117 6.86 27.19 -17.24
C SER A 117 8.09 27.67 -16.45
N LEU A 118 7.89 28.49 -15.41
CA LEU A 118 8.97 28.96 -14.54
C LEU A 118 9.64 27.78 -13.81
N VAL A 119 8.87 26.85 -13.26
CA VAL A 119 9.42 25.66 -12.61
C VAL A 119 10.29 24.86 -13.58
N PHE A 120 9.85 24.68 -14.82
CA PHE A 120 10.60 23.98 -15.85
C PHE A 120 11.88 24.71 -16.27
N GLU A 121 11.83 26.04 -16.45
CA GLU A 121 13.00 26.87 -16.75
C GLU A 121 14.07 26.80 -15.66
N ILE A 122 13.65 26.85 -14.38
CA ILE A 122 14.57 26.69 -13.25
C ILE A 122 15.17 25.29 -13.25
N ALA A 123 14.38 24.25 -13.49
CA ALA A 123 14.89 22.88 -13.60
C ALA A 123 15.93 22.74 -14.72
N GLN A 124 15.71 23.36 -15.87
CA GLN A 124 16.69 23.39 -16.95
C GLN A 124 18.00 24.12 -16.52
N SER A 125 17.91 25.26 -15.86
CA SER A 125 19.10 25.97 -15.35
C SER A 125 19.85 25.09 -14.35
N LEU A 126 19.17 24.50 -13.36
CA LEU A 126 19.79 23.61 -12.41
C LEU A 126 20.44 22.37 -13.07
N SER A 127 19.91 21.92 -14.20
CA SER A 127 20.50 20.80 -14.93
C SER A 127 21.84 21.15 -15.58
N VAL A 128 22.02 22.42 -15.97
CA VAL A 128 23.28 22.93 -16.57
C VAL A 128 24.33 23.15 -15.50
N ASP A 129 23.97 23.84 -14.42
CA ASP A 129 24.88 24.20 -13.34
C ASP A 129 25.24 23.02 -12.44
N GLY A 130 24.32 22.10 -12.29
CA GLY A 130 24.36 20.97 -11.34
C GLY A 130 23.80 21.36 -9.98
N TYR A 131 23.25 20.38 -9.27
CA TYR A 131 22.60 20.63 -7.98
C TYR A 131 23.37 20.01 -6.79
N TYR A 132 23.89 18.80 -6.94
CA TYR A 132 24.61 18.12 -5.86
C TYR A 132 25.87 17.41 -6.36
N THR A 133 26.73 17.04 -5.41
CA THR A 133 28.00 16.37 -5.70
C THR A 133 27.93 14.92 -5.24
N LEU A 134 28.20 13.98 -6.13
CA LEU A 134 28.36 12.55 -5.83
C LEU A 134 29.82 12.13 -6.09
N PHE A 135 30.42 11.47 -5.12
CA PHE A 135 31.81 11.00 -5.22
C PHE A 135 32.82 12.08 -5.67
N GLY A 136 32.58 13.34 -5.27
CA GLY A 136 33.43 14.48 -5.64
C GLY A 136 33.16 15.10 -7.04
N ALA A 137 32.21 14.56 -7.79
CA ALA A 137 31.80 15.11 -9.10
C ALA A 137 30.42 15.76 -9.01
N THR A 138 30.28 16.96 -9.57
CA THR A 138 28.98 17.63 -9.67
C THR A 138 28.09 16.93 -10.66
N VAL A 139 26.91 16.50 -10.21
CA VAL A 139 25.89 15.85 -11.04
C VAL A 139 25.15 16.89 -11.86
N LYS A 140 25.25 16.80 -13.20
CA LYS A 140 24.66 17.76 -14.14
C LYS A 140 24.29 17.13 -15.48
N GLY A 141 23.57 17.90 -16.30
CA GLY A 141 23.22 17.50 -17.67
C GLY A 141 22.30 16.28 -17.73
N GLY A 142 22.53 15.41 -18.71
CA GLY A 142 21.70 14.26 -18.96
C GLY A 142 21.63 13.26 -17.80
N PHE A 143 22.68 13.15 -16.99
CA PHE A 143 22.67 12.25 -15.83
C PHE A 143 21.76 12.78 -14.72
N LEU A 144 21.70 14.08 -14.49
CA LEU A 144 20.78 14.68 -13.54
C LEU A 144 19.33 14.52 -13.99
N TRP A 145 19.05 14.71 -15.30
CA TRP A 145 17.74 14.42 -15.88
C TRP A 145 17.33 12.96 -15.72
N PHE A 146 18.25 12.04 -15.90
CA PHE A 146 17.97 10.61 -15.67
C PHE A 146 17.52 10.33 -14.24
N ILE A 147 18.19 10.89 -13.24
CA ILE A 147 17.79 10.75 -11.82
C ILE A 147 16.38 11.29 -11.61
N TRP A 148 16.10 12.50 -12.08
CA TRP A 148 14.77 13.11 -11.92
C TRP A 148 13.66 12.32 -12.62
N ILE A 149 13.94 11.71 -13.77
CA ILE A 149 12.99 10.82 -14.46
C ILE A 149 12.73 9.57 -13.63
N VAL A 150 13.76 8.97 -13.03
CA VAL A 150 13.59 7.80 -12.14
C VAL A 150 12.75 8.16 -10.91
N GLU A 151 13.00 9.32 -10.31
CA GLU A 151 12.19 9.84 -9.20
C GLU A 151 10.73 10.04 -9.61
N ALA A 152 10.49 10.66 -10.77
CA ALA A 152 9.15 10.89 -11.28
C ALA A 152 8.41 9.57 -11.53
N ILE A 153 9.07 8.57 -12.13
CA ILE A 153 8.51 7.22 -12.32
C ILE A 153 8.19 6.57 -10.97
N GLY A 154 9.07 6.73 -9.98
CA GLY A 154 8.84 6.23 -8.63
C GLY A 154 7.58 6.84 -7.99
N ILE A 155 7.42 8.15 -8.05
CA ILE A 155 6.28 8.89 -7.49
C ILE A 155 4.97 8.47 -8.19
N ILE A 156 4.95 8.42 -9.53
CA ILE A 156 3.78 8.00 -10.31
C ILE A 156 3.44 6.52 -10.02
N GLY A 157 4.49 5.67 -9.95
CA GLY A 157 4.35 4.27 -9.60
C GLY A 157 3.78 4.06 -8.21
N ALA A 158 4.25 4.80 -7.21
CA ALA A 158 3.72 4.76 -5.84
C ALA A 158 2.24 5.14 -5.79
N GLY A 159 1.82 6.16 -6.57
CA GLY A 159 0.43 6.54 -6.74
C GLY A 159 -0.41 5.38 -7.29
N ALA A 160 0.01 4.75 -8.37
CA ALA A 160 -0.70 3.65 -9.00
C ALA A 160 -0.76 2.40 -8.10
N LEU A 161 0.37 2.02 -7.46
CA LEU A 161 0.46 0.88 -6.56
C LEU A 161 -0.38 1.06 -5.29
N GLY A 162 -0.41 2.26 -4.71
CA GLY A 162 -1.28 2.57 -3.57
C GLY A 162 -2.75 2.34 -3.90
N GLY A 163 -3.15 2.64 -5.15
CA GLY A 163 -4.48 2.34 -5.65
C GLY A 163 -4.79 0.85 -5.74
N LEU A 164 -3.84 0.06 -6.19
CA LEU A 164 -4.01 -1.39 -6.33
C LEU A 164 -4.04 -2.11 -4.99
N ALA A 165 -3.24 -1.69 -4.01
CA ALA A 165 -3.12 -2.37 -2.73
C ALA A 165 -4.46 -2.49 -2.00
N VAL A 166 -5.27 -1.40 -1.96
CA VAL A 166 -6.61 -1.45 -1.34
C VAL A 166 -7.53 -2.44 -2.03
N MET A 167 -7.40 -2.60 -3.34
CA MET A 167 -8.28 -3.48 -4.13
C MET A 167 -7.99 -4.98 -3.91
N HIS A 168 -6.83 -5.30 -3.37
CA HIS A 168 -6.45 -6.69 -3.06
C HIS A 168 -6.70 -7.06 -1.59
N GLU A 169 -6.55 -6.09 -0.69
CA GLU A 169 -6.55 -6.34 0.75
C GLU A 169 -7.94 -6.16 1.40
N GLU A 170 -8.87 -5.45 0.74
CA GLU A 170 -10.05 -4.98 1.45
C GLU A 170 -11.38 -5.48 0.89
N ILE A 171 -12.25 -5.89 1.80
CA ILE A 171 -13.60 -6.37 1.53
C ILE A 171 -14.61 -5.24 1.73
N PHE A 172 -15.52 -5.05 0.80
CA PHE A 172 -16.55 -4.00 0.89
C PHE A 172 -17.96 -4.58 0.99
N CYS A 173 -18.69 -4.15 2.01
CA CYS A 173 -20.10 -4.49 2.14
C CYS A 173 -20.97 -3.54 1.31
N GLU A 174 -21.59 -4.05 0.24
CA GLU A 174 -22.46 -3.27 -0.64
C GLU A 174 -23.76 -2.83 0.04
N ASP A 175 -24.31 -3.62 0.97
CA ASP A 175 -25.54 -3.31 1.69
C ASP A 175 -25.35 -2.13 2.65
N CYS A 176 -24.25 -2.13 3.39
CA CYS A 176 -23.92 -1.11 4.37
C CYS A 176 -23.08 0.04 3.82
N LYS A 177 -22.57 -0.08 2.59
CA LYS A 177 -21.70 0.87 1.90
C LYS A 177 -20.45 1.24 2.73
N ARG A 178 -19.80 0.23 3.31
CA ARG A 178 -18.61 0.37 4.14
C ARG A 178 -17.64 -0.79 3.93
N TRP A 179 -16.38 -0.55 4.24
CA TRP A 179 -15.35 -1.58 4.28
C TRP A 179 -15.64 -2.54 5.43
N ALA A 180 -15.42 -3.83 5.22
CA ALA A 180 -15.47 -4.83 6.28
C ALA A 180 -14.27 -4.64 7.21
N GLU A 181 -14.39 -5.18 8.40
CA GLU A 181 -13.35 -5.14 9.41
C GLU A 181 -12.69 -6.52 9.50
N ASP A 182 -11.37 -6.52 9.67
CA ASP A 182 -10.63 -7.73 9.94
C ASP A 182 -10.96 -8.18 11.37
N ILE A 183 -11.40 -9.41 11.50
CA ILE A 183 -11.60 -10.01 12.81
C ILE A 183 -10.28 -10.68 13.19
N ASP A 184 -9.73 -10.32 14.36
CA ASP A 184 -8.59 -11.05 14.91
C ASP A 184 -8.99 -12.50 15.22
N PHE A 185 -8.88 -13.31 14.18
CA PHE A 185 -9.40 -14.68 14.21
C PHE A 185 -8.34 -15.69 14.65
N ASN A 186 -7.08 -15.42 14.38
CA ASN A 186 -5.89 -16.19 14.75
C ASN A 186 -6.07 -17.74 14.71
N LEU A 187 -6.80 -18.25 13.70
CA LEU A 187 -6.92 -19.68 13.45
C LEU A 187 -5.78 -20.12 12.54
N ARG A 188 -4.97 -21.05 13.03
CA ARG A 188 -3.89 -21.67 12.27
C ARG A 188 -4.15 -23.16 12.15
N LEU A 189 -4.01 -23.71 10.94
CA LEU A 189 -4.30 -25.10 10.62
C LEU A 189 -3.04 -25.76 10.06
N ALA A 190 -2.71 -26.94 10.58
CA ALA A 190 -1.57 -27.71 10.11
C ALA A 190 -1.88 -28.35 8.75
N ILE A 191 -0.88 -28.39 7.86
CA ILE A 191 -0.95 -29.05 6.56
C ILE A 191 0.24 -29.98 6.39
N GLU A 192 0.02 -31.10 5.71
CA GLU A 192 1.07 -32.05 5.34
C GLU A 192 1.51 -31.83 3.88
N ASP A 193 0.59 -31.42 3.01
CA ASP A 193 0.82 -31.19 1.59
C ASP A 193 0.08 -29.92 1.14
N LYS A 194 0.86 -28.93 0.71
CA LYS A 194 0.36 -27.63 0.28
C LYS A 194 -0.51 -27.71 -0.97
N ASP A 195 -0.13 -28.55 -1.95
CA ASP A 195 -0.86 -28.65 -3.21
C ASP A 195 -2.20 -29.36 -3.01
N LEU A 196 -2.23 -30.35 -2.12
CA LEU A 196 -3.48 -31.02 -1.73
C LEU A 196 -4.38 -30.05 -0.96
N ALA A 197 -3.82 -29.24 -0.05
CA ALA A 197 -4.55 -28.24 0.69
C ALA A 197 -5.17 -27.19 -0.25
N LYS A 198 -4.41 -26.69 -1.22
CA LYS A 198 -4.92 -25.75 -2.26
C LYS A 198 -6.12 -26.34 -3.00
N LYS A 199 -6.00 -27.55 -3.55
CA LYS A 199 -7.09 -28.24 -4.27
C LYS A 199 -8.32 -28.45 -3.38
N THR A 200 -8.09 -28.72 -2.10
CA THR A 200 -9.17 -28.91 -1.12
C THR A 200 -9.93 -27.61 -0.91
N ILE A 201 -9.22 -26.49 -0.70
CA ILE A 201 -9.79 -25.15 -0.53
C ILE A 201 -10.57 -24.71 -1.77
N GLU A 202 -10.00 -24.89 -2.95
CA GLU A 202 -10.65 -24.57 -4.24
C GLU A 202 -11.94 -25.36 -4.43
N SER A 203 -11.97 -26.61 -3.98
CA SER A 203 -13.17 -27.46 -4.08
C SER A 203 -14.26 -27.03 -3.10
N ASP A 204 -13.89 -26.85 -1.83
CA ASP A 204 -14.80 -26.44 -0.74
C ASP A 204 -14.00 -25.87 0.44
N ILE A 205 -14.15 -24.57 0.68
CA ILE A 205 -13.46 -23.86 1.77
C ILE A 205 -13.84 -24.41 3.16
N THR A 206 -15.02 -24.98 3.31
CA THR A 206 -15.46 -25.56 4.60
C THR A 206 -14.66 -26.79 5.00
N LYS A 207 -14.00 -27.46 4.07
CA LYS A 207 -13.12 -28.60 4.36
C LYS A 207 -11.86 -28.18 5.14
N LEU A 208 -11.55 -26.89 5.22
CA LEU A 208 -10.55 -26.39 6.17
C LEU A 208 -10.88 -26.75 7.62
N LEU A 209 -12.16 -26.97 7.92
CA LEU A 209 -12.58 -27.42 9.25
C LEU A 209 -12.12 -28.85 9.57
N ASP A 210 -11.72 -29.63 8.59
CA ASP A 210 -11.22 -31.02 8.77
C ASP A 210 -9.71 -31.02 9.09
N PHE A 211 -8.96 -29.94 8.78
CA PHE A 211 -7.54 -29.85 9.10
C PHE A 211 -7.29 -29.70 10.60
N PRO A 212 -6.25 -30.34 11.15
CA PRO A 212 -5.90 -30.19 12.57
C PRO A 212 -5.43 -28.78 12.91
N ILE A 213 -5.61 -28.36 14.15
CA ILE A 213 -5.10 -27.09 14.65
C ILE A 213 -3.57 -27.14 14.67
N TYR A 214 -2.93 -26.10 14.17
CA TYR A 214 -1.47 -25.97 14.19
C TYR A 214 -0.95 -25.77 15.62
N THR A 215 0.04 -26.56 16.03
CA THR A 215 0.58 -26.59 17.40
C THR A 215 1.95 -25.95 17.55
N GLY A 216 2.45 -25.22 16.53
CA GLY A 216 3.69 -24.44 16.66
C GLY A 216 5.00 -25.22 16.43
N THR A 217 4.99 -26.25 15.57
CA THR A 217 6.16 -27.11 15.30
C THR A 217 7.07 -26.63 14.16
N ASN A 218 7.06 -25.36 13.79
CA ASN A 218 7.83 -24.80 12.67
C ASN A 218 7.62 -25.55 11.33
N SER A 219 6.46 -26.09 11.12
CA SER A 219 6.04 -26.73 9.87
C SER A 219 5.13 -25.80 9.06
N GLU A 220 4.97 -26.09 7.78
CA GLU A 220 4.02 -25.38 6.94
C GLU A 220 2.61 -25.44 7.56
N HIS A 221 1.91 -24.31 7.50
CA HIS A 221 0.56 -24.21 8.02
C HIS A 221 -0.26 -23.18 7.25
N ILE A 222 -1.55 -23.19 7.45
CA ILE A 222 -2.49 -22.20 6.91
C ILE A 222 -2.87 -21.24 8.03
N LYS A 223 -2.75 -19.95 7.78
CA LYS A 223 -3.35 -18.88 8.58
C LYS A 223 -4.69 -18.52 7.94
N VAL A 224 -5.75 -18.55 8.73
CA VAL A 224 -7.11 -18.21 8.28
C VAL A 224 -7.44 -16.80 8.70
N ASN A 225 -7.82 -15.96 7.74
CA ASN A 225 -8.23 -14.58 7.98
C ASN A 225 -9.75 -14.49 7.76
N LEU A 226 -10.43 -13.78 8.63
CA LEU A 226 -11.89 -13.59 8.57
C LEU A 226 -12.20 -12.10 8.54
N HIS A 227 -12.96 -11.67 7.53
CA HIS A 227 -13.42 -10.30 7.41
C HIS A 227 -14.94 -10.26 7.51
N GLN A 228 -15.47 -9.31 8.26
CA GLN A 228 -16.91 -9.21 8.46
C GLN A 228 -17.37 -7.75 8.50
N CYS A 229 -18.55 -7.49 7.95
CA CYS A 229 -19.19 -6.19 8.10
C CYS A 229 -19.71 -6.03 9.53
N SER A 230 -19.15 -5.09 10.29
CA SER A 230 -19.53 -4.81 11.68
C SER A 230 -20.98 -4.32 11.85
N LYS A 231 -21.66 -3.92 10.77
CA LYS A 231 -23.04 -3.39 10.85
C LYS A 231 -24.13 -4.44 10.57
N CYS A 232 -23.98 -5.24 9.49
CA CYS A 232 -25.05 -6.16 9.10
C CYS A 232 -24.69 -7.64 9.30
N LEU A 233 -23.41 -7.94 9.49
CA LEU A 233 -22.86 -9.29 9.58
C LEU A 233 -23.12 -10.19 8.33
N ASN A 234 -23.83 -9.68 7.31
CA ASN A 234 -24.18 -10.44 6.11
C ASN A 234 -23.01 -10.63 5.16
N THR A 235 -22.14 -9.62 5.05
CA THR A 235 -20.91 -9.71 4.27
C THR A 235 -19.83 -10.25 5.17
N SER A 236 -19.53 -11.52 5.01
CA SER A 236 -18.45 -12.20 5.72
C SER A 236 -17.67 -13.01 4.72
N THR A 237 -16.38 -12.87 4.75
CA THR A 237 -15.47 -13.53 3.83
C THR A 237 -14.32 -14.15 4.59
N ILE A 238 -13.74 -15.16 3.98
CA ILE A 238 -12.55 -15.85 4.46
C ILE A 238 -11.52 -15.90 3.36
N ASP A 239 -10.31 -15.63 3.70
CA ASP A 239 -9.12 -15.91 2.91
C ASP A 239 -8.10 -16.67 3.74
N VAL A 240 -7.11 -17.20 3.07
CA VAL A 240 -6.09 -18.03 3.71
C VAL A 240 -4.70 -17.63 3.21
N ASP A 241 -3.75 -17.63 4.13
CA ASP A 241 -2.34 -17.47 3.84
C ASP A 241 -1.61 -18.78 4.09
N PHE A 242 -0.79 -19.22 3.15
CA PHE A 242 0.12 -20.33 3.36
C PHE A 242 1.39 -19.80 4.02
N MET A 243 1.65 -20.29 5.23
CA MET A 243 2.80 -19.89 6.01
C MET A 243 3.87 -20.99 5.93
N SER A 244 5.08 -20.60 5.55
CA SER A 244 6.27 -21.44 5.54
C SER A 244 7.36 -20.84 6.42
N TYR A 245 8.39 -21.61 6.73
CA TYR A 245 9.53 -21.16 7.52
C TYR A 245 10.80 -21.22 6.68
N GLU A 246 11.48 -20.09 6.56
CA GLU A 246 12.81 -20.03 5.95
C GLU A 246 13.86 -19.77 7.03
N THR A 247 14.88 -20.61 7.07
CA THR A 247 16.02 -20.40 7.95
C THR A 247 17.14 -19.72 7.17
N ASN A 248 17.60 -18.57 7.64
CA ASN A 248 18.70 -17.85 7.01
C ASN A 248 20.06 -18.50 7.36
N ASP A 249 21.14 -18.07 6.70
CA ASP A 249 22.50 -18.55 6.89
C ASP A 249 23.03 -18.38 8.33
N LYS A 250 22.36 -17.57 9.15
CA LYS A 250 22.68 -17.33 10.57
C LYS A 250 21.90 -18.24 11.51
N GLY A 251 21.07 -19.15 10.99
CA GLY A 251 20.24 -20.05 11.79
C GLY A 251 18.95 -19.40 12.35
N GLU A 252 18.62 -18.16 11.93
CA GLU A 252 17.37 -17.51 12.32
C GLU A 252 16.25 -17.98 11.42
N THR A 253 15.20 -18.52 12.00
CA THR A 253 14.00 -18.95 11.28
C THR A 253 12.98 -17.81 11.20
N LYS A 254 12.56 -17.45 10.00
CA LYS A 254 11.52 -16.43 9.76
C LYS A 254 10.30 -17.07 9.10
N GLU A 255 9.13 -16.67 9.57
CA GLU A 255 7.86 -17.00 8.94
C GLU A 255 7.73 -16.23 7.63
N LYS A 256 7.45 -16.95 6.53
CA LYS A 256 7.20 -16.42 5.21
C LYS A 256 5.75 -16.64 4.84
N ASN A 257 5.09 -15.57 4.41
CA ASN A 257 3.72 -15.63 3.92
C ASN A 257 3.72 -15.84 2.40
N GLU A 258 2.92 -16.78 1.93
CA GLU A 258 2.56 -16.94 0.53
C GLU A 258 1.04 -16.77 0.40
N ASP A 259 0.62 -15.61 -0.11
CA ASP A 259 -0.79 -15.28 -0.24
C ASP A 259 -1.49 -16.27 -1.19
N PHE A 260 -2.62 -16.79 -0.73
CA PHE A 260 -3.58 -17.46 -1.57
C PHE A 260 -4.64 -16.42 -1.96
N SER A 261 -4.59 -15.96 -3.19
CA SER A 261 -5.29 -14.75 -3.65
C SER A 261 -6.82 -14.83 -3.73
N GLU A 262 -7.40 -15.98 -3.38
CA GLU A 262 -8.85 -16.18 -3.49
C GLU A 262 -9.55 -15.91 -2.16
N VAL A 263 -10.57 -15.04 -2.22
CA VAL A 263 -11.42 -14.69 -1.08
C VAL A 263 -12.79 -15.30 -1.28
N TYR A 264 -13.28 -16.03 -0.29
CA TYR A 264 -14.55 -16.73 -0.38
C TYR A 264 -15.62 -16.13 0.53
N ILE A 265 -16.87 -16.07 0.03
CA ILE A 265 -18.02 -15.61 0.82
C ILE A 265 -18.51 -16.76 1.69
N LEU A 266 -18.70 -16.49 2.98
CA LEU A 266 -19.27 -17.41 3.94
C LEU A 266 -20.70 -17.01 4.33
N ASN A 267 -21.56 -18.02 4.53
CA ASN A 267 -22.84 -17.83 5.20
C ASN A 267 -22.68 -17.88 6.75
N LEU A 268 -23.70 -17.41 7.45
CA LEU A 268 -23.68 -17.31 8.92
C LEU A 268 -23.40 -18.66 9.64
N ASN A 269 -23.87 -19.77 9.08
CA ASN A 269 -23.63 -21.10 9.68
C ASN A 269 -22.17 -21.52 9.51
N GLN A 270 -21.58 -21.28 8.34
CA GLN A 270 -20.18 -21.54 8.08
C GLN A 270 -19.27 -20.70 9.00
N ILE A 271 -19.58 -19.41 9.17
CA ILE A 271 -18.84 -18.53 10.07
C ILE A 271 -18.84 -19.08 11.49
N LYS A 272 -20.01 -19.51 12.00
CA LYS A 272 -20.10 -20.09 13.33
C LYS A 272 -19.22 -21.32 13.47
N GLN A 273 -19.20 -22.21 12.47
CA GLN A 273 -18.33 -23.39 12.47
C GLN A 273 -16.86 -23.04 12.56
N PHE A 274 -16.41 -22.00 11.83
CA PHE A 274 -15.03 -21.52 11.94
C PHE A 274 -14.74 -20.89 13.30
N ILE A 275 -15.65 -20.07 13.84
CA ILE A 275 -15.51 -19.47 15.18
C ILE A 275 -15.44 -20.54 16.26
N ASP A 276 -16.28 -21.56 16.19
CA ASP A 276 -16.32 -22.67 17.16
C ASP A 276 -15.05 -23.52 17.12
N LYS A 277 -14.36 -23.57 15.96
CA LYS A 277 -13.07 -24.26 15.82
C LYS A 277 -11.90 -23.48 16.40
N LYS A 278 -12.03 -22.17 16.65
CA LYS A 278 -10.96 -21.35 17.22
C LYS A 278 -10.51 -21.93 18.56
N PRO A 279 -9.19 -22.16 18.77
CA PRO A 279 -8.71 -22.63 20.06
C PRO A 279 -9.07 -21.61 21.15
N THR A 280 -9.69 -22.05 22.22
CA THR A 280 -9.91 -21.22 23.41
C THR A 280 -8.56 -20.81 23.99
N HIS A 281 -8.45 -19.58 24.42
CA HIS A 281 -7.21 -18.83 24.79
C HIS A 281 -6.24 -19.53 25.77
N ASN A 282 -6.59 -20.71 26.29
CA ASN A 282 -5.80 -21.44 27.29
C ASN A 282 -4.88 -22.54 26.72
N SER A 283 -4.80 -22.72 25.40
CA SER A 283 -4.04 -23.85 24.82
C SER A 283 -2.79 -23.45 24.03
N VAL A 284 -2.47 -22.17 23.93
CA VAL A 284 -1.23 -21.71 23.28
C VAL A 284 -0.30 -21.14 24.35
N GLN A 285 0.40 -22.01 25.06
CA GLN A 285 1.65 -21.63 25.72
C GLN A 285 2.70 -21.50 24.58
N ALA A 286 3.16 -20.27 24.36
CA ALA A 286 4.36 -20.04 23.57
C ALA A 286 5.55 -20.74 24.26
N PRO A 287 6.46 -21.33 23.48
CA PRO A 287 7.72 -21.89 24.01
C PRO A 287 8.65 -20.80 24.52
#